data_ba9959b83f7ac5e78d9330da206d5244
#
_entry.id   ba9959b83f7ac5e78d9330da206d5244
#
_cell.length_a   1.000
_cell.length_b   1.000
_cell.length_c   1.000
_cell.angle_alpha   90.00
_cell.angle_beta   90.00
_cell.angle_gamma   90.00
#
_symmetry.space_group_name_H-M   'P 1'
#
loop_
_entity.id
_entity.type
_entity.pdbx_description
1 polymer ?
#
loop_
_entity_poly.entity_id
_entity_poly.type
_entity_poly.pdbx_seq_one_letter_code
_entity_poly.pdbx_strand_id
1 'polypeptide(L)'
;LRESQIYFTVESPDGPRKVYADYFANELAALSTRTRAPLLIGEDARIGFEVKILQDAVEFDAASRFNSVYLIHKGQLSGDRYDKAKLTPFGETMPYISAVPGLQQKLLDFGARGMKFDLEAGTKRTVFTVPAAGGTFRVATPICFEITVGPYVRTLVFEGGVRRADVLVNLTNDGWFGAFAPAREQHLQIARWRALELATPIVRAANTGISCGIDAMGRLKEVGPLGAASPALSQGVVTASVELSPQVTIYAKVGDVAGWLCTALLLPALAVPSLRKRPRT
;
A
#
# COMPACT_ATOMS: atom_id res chain seq x y z
N LEU A 1 10.95 28.63 6.87
CA LEU A 1 11.00 28.67 5.41
C LEU A 1 9.69 28.06 4.88
N ARG A 2 9.02 28.73 3.93
CA ARG A 2 7.86 28.13 3.25
C ARG A 2 8.42 27.08 2.29
N GLU A 3 7.72 25.95 2.11
CA GLU A 3 8.13 24.89 1.17
C GLU A 3 8.41 25.43 -0.24
N SER A 4 7.66 26.45 -0.67
CA SER A 4 7.85 27.18 -1.93
C SER A 4 9.20 27.91 -2.06
N GLN A 5 10.00 27.98 -1.01
CA GLN A 5 11.36 28.58 -1.02
C GLN A 5 12.46 27.53 -1.03
N ILE A 6 12.11 26.24 -0.86
CA ILE A 6 13.05 25.13 -0.92
C ILE A 6 13.09 24.65 -2.37
N TYR A 7 14.29 24.58 -2.96
CA TYR A 7 14.46 24.01 -4.29
C TYR A 7 15.65 23.06 -4.33
N PHE A 8 15.56 22.11 -5.25
CA PHE A 8 16.65 21.21 -5.60
C PHE A 8 17.18 21.57 -6.98
N THR A 9 18.47 21.46 -7.20
CA THR A 9 19.05 21.53 -8.54
C THR A 9 19.07 20.14 -9.14
N VAL A 10 18.39 19.97 -10.26
CA VAL A 10 18.30 18.70 -10.99
C VAL A 10 19.01 18.88 -12.32
N GLU A 11 19.95 18.00 -12.64
CA GLU A 11 20.59 17.95 -13.96
C GLU A 11 19.57 17.51 -15.02
N SER A 12 19.49 18.25 -16.09
CA SER A 12 18.64 17.93 -17.24
C SER A 12 19.45 18.05 -18.54
N PRO A 13 18.99 17.44 -19.66
CA PRO A 13 19.67 17.56 -20.95
C PRO A 13 19.90 19.01 -21.41
N ASP A 14 19.05 19.93 -20.95
CA ASP A 14 19.12 21.36 -21.27
C ASP A 14 19.91 22.18 -20.23
N GLY A 15 20.58 21.49 -19.28
CA GLY A 15 21.33 22.09 -18.17
C GLY A 15 20.60 22.01 -16.83
N PRO A 16 21.26 22.50 -15.74
CA PRO A 16 20.71 22.39 -14.39
C PRO A 16 19.45 23.24 -14.22
N ARG A 17 18.40 22.62 -13.67
CA ARG A 17 17.11 23.26 -13.38
C ARG A 17 16.86 23.33 -11.89
N LYS A 18 16.27 24.42 -11.43
CA LYS A 18 15.74 24.52 -10.05
C LYS A 18 14.32 23.93 -10.00
N VAL A 19 14.14 22.90 -9.18
CA VAL A 19 12.83 22.29 -8.91
C VAL A 19 12.44 22.63 -7.48
N TYR A 20 11.33 23.33 -7.31
CA TYR A 20 10.83 23.70 -5.99
C TYR A 20 10.16 22.51 -5.30
N ALA A 21 10.22 22.47 -3.98
CA ALA A 21 9.70 21.34 -3.18
C ALA A 21 8.19 21.11 -3.37
N ASP A 22 7.43 22.17 -3.66
CA ASP A 22 6.00 22.12 -3.94
C ASP A 22 5.66 21.90 -5.44
N TYR A 23 6.66 21.77 -6.31
CA TYR A 23 6.46 21.65 -7.76
C TYR A 23 5.50 20.52 -8.12
N PHE A 24 5.74 19.31 -7.60
CA PHE A 24 4.91 18.16 -7.91
C PHE A 24 3.49 18.30 -7.36
N ALA A 25 3.33 18.86 -6.16
CA ALA A 25 2.02 19.12 -5.57
C ALA A 25 1.21 20.08 -6.44
N ASN A 26 1.83 21.15 -6.94
CA ASN A 26 1.21 22.14 -7.82
C ASN A 26 0.85 21.51 -9.19
N GLU A 27 1.73 20.69 -9.79
CA GLU A 27 1.45 19.99 -11.05
C GLU A 27 0.27 19.02 -10.91
N LEU A 28 0.19 18.27 -9.82
CA LEU A 28 -0.90 17.35 -9.55
C LEU A 28 -2.22 18.08 -9.29
N ALA A 29 -2.17 19.20 -8.58
CA ALA A 29 -3.34 20.07 -8.38
C ALA A 29 -3.84 20.64 -9.73
N ALA A 30 -2.91 21.12 -10.58
CA ALA A 30 -3.23 21.59 -11.92
C ALA A 30 -3.80 20.48 -12.81
N LEU A 31 -3.23 19.26 -12.75
CA LEU A 31 -3.75 18.10 -13.46
C LEU A 31 -5.17 17.75 -13.04
N SER A 32 -5.44 17.66 -11.72
CA SER A 32 -6.77 17.39 -11.18
C SER A 32 -7.80 18.43 -11.62
N THR A 33 -7.40 19.72 -11.66
CA THR A 33 -8.25 20.80 -12.12
C THR A 33 -8.56 20.71 -13.61
N ARG A 34 -7.53 20.48 -14.42
CA ARG A 34 -7.63 20.38 -15.89
C ARG A 34 -8.46 19.19 -16.34
N THR A 35 -8.21 18.02 -15.74
CA THR A 35 -8.93 16.78 -16.09
C THR A 35 -10.29 16.65 -15.40
N ARG A 36 -10.53 17.44 -14.36
CA ARG A 36 -11.69 17.31 -13.45
C ARG A 36 -11.80 15.94 -12.79
N ALA A 37 -10.73 15.17 -12.84
CA ALA A 37 -10.67 13.84 -12.24
C ALA A 37 -10.09 13.91 -10.82
N PRO A 38 -10.62 13.12 -9.88
CA PRO A 38 -9.97 12.91 -8.59
C PRO A 38 -8.70 12.08 -8.80
N LEU A 39 -7.64 12.41 -8.07
CA LEU A 39 -6.36 11.71 -8.09
C LEU A 39 -6.09 11.09 -6.72
N LEU A 40 -5.81 9.79 -6.68
CA LEU A 40 -5.27 9.10 -5.51
C LEU A 40 -3.77 8.90 -5.70
N ILE A 41 -2.97 9.43 -4.79
CA ILE A 41 -1.52 9.51 -4.93
C ILE A 41 -0.85 8.92 -3.70
N GLY A 42 0.11 8.02 -3.91
CA GLY A 42 1.00 7.53 -2.88
C GLY A 42 2.21 8.45 -2.70
N GLU A 43 2.49 8.85 -1.47
CA GLU A 43 3.58 9.78 -1.14
C GLU A 43 4.08 9.53 0.29
N ASP A 44 5.34 9.90 0.57
CA ASP A 44 5.89 10.00 1.92
C ASP A 44 5.29 11.21 2.65
N ALA A 45 4.51 10.96 3.72
CA ALA A 45 4.10 12.03 4.62
C ALA A 45 5.17 12.30 5.66
N ARG A 46 5.58 13.54 5.78
CA ARG A 46 6.57 14.01 6.78
C ARG A 46 5.92 15.03 7.69
N ILE A 47 5.95 14.77 8.98
CA ILE A 47 5.36 15.63 10.01
C ILE A 47 6.47 16.15 10.92
N GLY A 48 6.38 17.43 11.33
CA GLY A 48 7.42 18.04 12.15
C GLY A 48 8.73 18.18 11.39
N PHE A 49 8.64 18.75 10.19
CA PHE A 49 9.79 18.93 9.29
C PHE A 49 10.81 19.88 9.89
N GLU A 50 12.05 19.42 10.01
CA GLU A 50 13.18 20.20 10.49
C GLU A 50 14.26 20.27 9.41
N VAL A 51 14.83 21.46 9.27
CA VAL A 51 15.97 21.69 8.38
C VAL A 51 17.21 21.88 9.23
N LYS A 52 18.16 20.98 9.15
CA LYS A 52 19.46 21.07 9.80
C LYS A 52 20.49 21.58 8.80
N ILE A 53 21.03 22.76 9.05
CA ILE A 53 22.09 23.33 8.22
C ILE A 53 23.42 22.89 8.82
N LEU A 54 24.14 22.03 8.12
CA LEU A 54 25.50 21.61 8.42
C LEU A 54 26.48 22.47 7.62
N GLN A 55 27.78 22.43 7.95
CA GLN A 55 28.80 23.29 7.32
C GLN A 55 28.80 23.12 5.77
N ASP A 56 28.64 21.90 5.27
CA ASP A 56 28.72 21.58 3.83
C ASP A 56 27.47 20.89 3.28
N ALA A 57 26.38 20.78 4.07
CA ALA A 57 25.16 20.09 3.66
C ALA A 57 23.92 20.66 4.37
N VAL A 58 22.78 20.47 3.72
CA VAL A 58 21.47 20.73 4.33
C VAL A 58 20.79 19.37 4.52
N GLU A 59 20.56 18.98 5.77
CA GLU A 59 19.86 17.76 6.11
C GLU A 59 18.40 18.09 6.40
N PHE A 60 17.51 17.34 5.75
CA PHE A 60 16.07 17.44 5.95
C PHE A 60 15.62 16.28 6.83
N ASP A 61 15.13 16.59 8.01
CA ASP A 61 14.63 15.62 8.97
C ASP A 61 13.13 15.82 9.20
N ALA A 62 12.47 14.81 9.75
CA ALA A 62 11.07 14.89 10.13
C ALA A 62 10.86 14.11 11.41
N ALA A 63 10.04 14.65 12.32
CA ALA A 63 9.74 13.98 13.59
C ALA A 63 9.00 12.65 13.37
N SER A 64 8.16 12.57 12.32
CA SER A 64 7.42 11.37 11.95
C SER A 64 7.33 11.23 10.44
N ARG A 65 7.45 9.99 9.94
CA ARG A 65 7.35 9.65 8.51
C ARG A 65 6.37 8.51 8.31
N PHE A 66 5.50 8.68 7.31
CA PHE A 66 4.49 7.68 6.95
C PHE A 66 4.50 7.43 5.44
N ASN A 67 4.25 6.19 5.05
CA ASN A 67 3.88 5.88 3.67
C ASN A 67 2.37 6.09 3.52
N SER A 68 1.96 7.05 2.69
CA SER A 68 0.61 7.60 2.76
C SER A 68 -0.06 7.68 1.40
N VAL A 69 -1.40 7.72 1.41
CA VAL A 69 -2.23 8.04 0.24
C VAL A 69 -3.00 9.32 0.51
N TYR A 70 -3.02 10.17 -0.51
CA TYR A 70 -3.76 11.42 -0.55
C TYR A 70 -4.78 11.42 -1.67
N LEU A 71 -5.89 12.12 -1.46
CA LEU A 71 -6.90 12.41 -2.48
C LEU A 71 -6.79 13.89 -2.87
N ILE A 72 -6.60 14.15 -4.16
CA ILE A 72 -6.68 15.51 -4.74
C ILE A 72 -7.91 15.56 -5.64
N HIS A 73 -8.76 16.56 -5.45
CA HIS A 73 -9.92 16.80 -6.29
C HIS A 73 -10.11 18.29 -6.56
N LYS A 74 -10.32 18.66 -7.84
CA LYS A 74 -10.45 20.07 -8.27
C LYS A 74 -9.28 20.95 -7.81
N GLY A 75 -8.08 20.42 -7.85
CA GLY A 75 -6.87 21.13 -7.42
C GLY A 75 -6.68 21.29 -5.92
N GLN A 76 -7.55 20.71 -5.11
CA GLN A 76 -7.47 20.78 -3.65
C GLN A 76 -7.12 19.41 -3.06
N LEU A 77 -6.18 19.40 -2.12
CA LEU A 77 -5.86 18.25 -1.30
C LEU A 77 -7.02 18.01 -0.32
N SER A 78 -7.51 16.77 -0.26
CA SER A 78 -8.45 16.36 0.79
C SER A 78 -7.81 16.53 2.17
N GLY A 79 -8.62 16.90 3.16
CA GLY A 79 -8.18 16.92 4.55
C GLY A 79 -7.89 15.52 5.12
N ASP A 80 -8.36 14.46 4.44
CA ASP A 80 -8.15 13.08 4.83
C ASP A 80 -6.89 12.50 4.18
N ARG A 81 -6.16 11.72 4.97
CA ARG A 81 -4.98 10.96 4.56
C ARG A 81 -5.10 9.54 5.09
N TYR A 82 -4.69 8.57 4.30
CA TYR A 82 -4.49 7.20 4.75
C TYR A 82 -3.00 6.93 4.92
N ASP A 83 -2.59 6.52 6.11
CA ASP A 83 -1.22 6.12 6.42
C ASP A 83 -1.16 4.59 6.51
N LYS A 84 -0.15 4.00 5.88
CA LYS A 84 0.09 2.56 5.89
C LYS A 84 0.17 2.03 7.32
N ALA A 85 -0.75 1.14 7.69
CA ALA A 85 -0.84 0.61 9.04
C ALA A 85 -0.08 -0.72 9.24
N LYS A 86 0.08 -1.51 8.15
CA LYS A 86 0.83 -2.77 8.17
C LYS A 86 2.12 -2.62 7.40
N LEU A 87 3.15 -2.19 8.11
CA LEU A 87 4.49 -2.01 7.55
C LEU A 87 5.07 -3.35 7.10
N THR A 88 5.87 -3.30 6.04
CA THR A 88 6.54 -4.48 5.48
C THR A 88 7.65 -4.93 6.44
N PRO A 89 7.56 -6.17 6.99
CA PRO A 89 8.62 -6.70 7.83
C PRO A 89 9.95 -6.74 7.07
N PHE A 90 11.04 -6.35 7.73
CA PHE A 90 12.41 -6.29 7.18
C PHE A 90 12.59 -5.35 5.97
N GLY A 91 11.55 -4.60 5.60
CA GLY A 91 11.61 -3.59 4.55
C GLY A 91 11.34 -2.18 5.07
N GLU A 92 10.29 -2.03 5.88
CA GLU A 92 9.87 -0.76 6.45
C GLU A 92 9.93 -0.77 7.98
N THR A 93 9.98 -1.94 8.58
CA THR A 93 10.10 -2.14 10.03
C THR A 93 10.95 -3.38 10.33
N MET A 94 11.64 -3.36 11.48
CA MET A 94 12.38 -4.52 11.99
C MET A 94 11.62 -5.13 13.18
N PRO A 95 10.74 -6.12 12.95
CA PRO A 95 10.00 -6.77 14.03
C PRO A 95 10.98 -7.49 14.97
N TYR A 96 10.73 -7.38 16.28
CA TYR A 96 11.52 -7.98 17.38
C TYR A 96 12.91 -7.37 17.61
N ILE A 97 13.55 -6.80 16.61
CA ILE A 97 14.92 -6.27 16.69
C ILE A 97 14.91 -4.84 17.22
N SER A 98 13.86 -4.08 16.96
CA SER A 98 13.67 -2.72 17.51
C SER A 98 13.63 -2.70 19.03
N ALA A 99 13.33 -3.83 19.70
CA ALA A 99 13.40 -3.96 21.15
C ALA A 99 14.84 -4.07 21.69
N VAL A 100 15.85 -4.26 20.81
CA VAL A 100 17.28 -4.39 21.18
C VAL A 100 18.09 -3.41 20.33
N PRO A 101 18.21 -2.13 20.75
CA PRO A 101 18.81 -1.06 19.95
C PRO A 101 20.21 -1.36 19.39
N GLY A 102 21.08 -2.00 20.19
CA GLY A 102 22.44 -2.34 19.75
C GLY A 102 22.50 -3.45 18.68
N LEU A 103 21.50 -4.31 18.60
CA LEU A 103 21.40 -5.37 17.58
C LEU A 103 20.86 -4.78 16.26
N GLN A 104 19.92 -3.86 16.36
CA GLN A 104 19.38 -3.16 15.20
C GLN A 104 20.50 -2.44 14.44
N GLN A 105 21.34 -1.65 15.15
CA GLN A 105 22.43 -0.92 14.52
C GLN A 105 23.42 -1.84 13.80
N LYS A 106 23.83 -2.95 14.43
CA LYS A 106 24.76 -3.92 13.82
C LYS A 106 24.21 -4.60 12.58
N LEU A 107 22.91 -4.86 12.55
CA LEU A 107 22.24 -5.49 11.38
C LEU A 107 22.05 -4.47 10.24
N LEU A 108 21.79 -3.21 10.57
CA LEU A 108 21.75 -2.12 9.60
C LEU A 108 23.13 -1.93 8.93
N ASP A 109 24.20 -1.96 9.71
CA ASP A 109 25.57 -1.81 9.21
C ASP A 109 25.99 -2.99 8.32
N PHE A 110 25.49 -4.20 8.59
CA PHE A 110 25.88 -5.41 7.87
C PHE A 110 25.07 -5.66 6.57
N GLY A 111 23.77 -5.35 6.53
CA GLY A 111 22.91 -5.79 5.43
C GLY A 111 22.05 -4.73 4.75
N ALA A 112 21.85 -3.59 5.37
CA ALA A 112 20.85 -2.62 4.94
C ALA A 112 21.47 -1.25 4.59
N ARG A 113 22.57 -1.23 3.86
CA ARG A 113 23.22 0.02 3.43
C ARG A 113 22.24 0.96 2.76
N GLY A 114 21.83 2.02 3.45
CA GLY A 114 20.96 3.08 2.94
C GLY A 114 19.45 2.88 3.21
N MET A 115 19.00 1.80 3.86
CA MET A 115 17.62 1.67 4.30
C MET A 115 17.41 2.38 5.64
N LYS A 116 16.49 3.34 5.66
CA LYS A 116 16.03 3.97 6.90
C LYS A 116 14.73 3.28 7.32
N PHE A 117 14.75 2.59 8.48
CA PHE A 117 13.56 1.98 9.11
C PHE A 117 12.92 2.98 10.06
N ASP A 118 12.52 4.13 9.53
CA ASP A 118 12.00 5.28 10.25
C ASP A 118 10.52 5.56 9.93
N LEU A 119 9.85 4.63 9.23
CA LEU A 119 8.44 4.75 8.95
C LEU A 119 7.60 4.35 10.17
N GLU A 120 6.61 5.18 10.46
CA GLU A 120 5.62 4.90 11.49
C GLU A 120 4.37 4.23 10.88
N ALA A 121 3.73 3.39 11.69
CA ALA A 121 2.48 2.75 11.30
C ALA A 121 1.30 3.69 11.49
N GLY A 122 0.47 3.82 10.47
CA GLY A 122 -0.79 4.52 10.55
C GLY A 122 -1.78 3.86 11.51
N THR A 123 -2.61 4.65 12.15
CA THR A 123 -3.61 4.19 13.11
C THR A 123 -5.04 4.27 12.59
N LYS A 124 -5.27 5.09 11.54
CA LYS A 124 -6.60 5.35 10.98
C LYS A 124 -6.87 4.43 9.79
N ARG A 125 -8.10 3.95 9.70
CA ARG A 125 -8.61 3.19 8.54
C ARG A 125 -9.43 4.13 7.67
N THR A 126 -8.77 5.10 7.05
CA THR A 126 -9.39 6.11 6.19
C THR A 126 -10.06 5.47 4.98
N VAL A 127 -11.28 5.90 4.69
CA VAL A 127 -12.02 5.59 3.46
C VAL A 127 -12.33 6.90 2.78
N PHE A 128 -11.82 7.08 1.59
CA PHE A 128 -12.05 8.30 0.81
C PHE A 128 -13.41 8.26 0.13
N THR A 129 -14.10 9.40 0.14
CA THR A 129 -15.30 9.62 -0.67
C THR A 129 -14.86 10.26 -1.99
N VAL A 130 -14.93 9.50 -3.06
CA VAL A 130 -14.45 9.90 -4.39
C VAL A 130 -15.63 10.25 -5.27
N PRO A 131 -15.71 11.49 -5.81
CA PRO A 131 -16.76 11.88 -6.73
C PRO A 131 -16.59 11.19 -8.10
N ALA A 132 -17.72 10.81 -8.70
CA ALA A 132 -17.81 10.23 -10.03
C ALA A 132 -19.01 10.77 -10.80
N ALA A 133 -19.11 10.48 -12.10
CA ALA A 133 -20.17 11.00 -12.97
C ALA A 133 -21.59 10.62 -12.53
N GLY A 134 -21.78 9.54 -11.78
CA GLY A 134 -23.07 9.06 -11.28
C GLY A 134 -23.29 9.25 -9.78
N GLY A 135 -22.44 10.00 -9.07
CA GLY A 135 -22.51 10.16 -7.63
C GLY A 135 -21.15 10.07 -6.96
N THR A 136 -21.10 9.47 -5.80
CA THR A 136 -19.84 9.23 -5.05
C THR A 136 -19.68 7.75 -4.75
N PHE A 137 -18.45 7.30 -4.66
CA PHE A 137 -18.13 5.94 -4.19
C PHE A 137 -17.02 5.99 -3.13
N ARG A 138 -17.01 4.98 -2.28
CA ARG A 138 -16.10 4.89 -1.13
C ARG A 138 -14.91 4.03 -1.50
N VAL A 139 -13.72 4.59 -1.31
CA VAL A 139 -12.44 3.96 -1.68
C VAL A 139 -11.59 3.72 -0.45
N ALA A 140 -11.17 2.48 -0.22
CA ALA A 140 -10.10 2.17 0.71
C ALA A 140 -8.82 1.84 -0.05
N THR A 141 -7.68 2.22 0.52
CA THR A 141 -6.39 2.21 -0.20
C THR A 141 -5.33 1.40 0.54
N PRO A 142 -5.40 0.05 0.56
CA PRO A 142 -4.32 -0.75 1.11
C PRO A 142 -3.03 -0.50 0.32
N ILE A 143 -1.95 -0.14 1.02
CA ILE A 143 -0.67 0.19 0.39
C ILE A 143 0.21 -1.06 0.32
N CYS A 144 0.64 -1.41 -0.88
CA CYS A 144 1.65 -2.44 -1.17
C CYS A 144 1.39 -3.74 -0.38
N PHE A 145 2.30 -4.10 0.55
CA PHE A 145 2.24 -5.30 1.38
C PHE A 145 0.93 -5.50 2.13
N GLU A 146 0.20 -4.43 2.48
CA GLU A 146 -1.05 -4.54 3.22
C GLU A 146 -2.09 -5.43 2.55
N ILE A 147 -2.09 -5.49 1.20
CA ILE A 147 -2.99 -6.37 0.44
C ILE A 147 -2.81 -7.84 0.79
N THR A 148 -1.64 -8.22 1.31
CA THR A 148 -1.35 -9.59 1.74
C THR A 148 -1.96 -9.93 3.10
N VAL A 149 -2.28 -8.93 3.92
CA VAL A 149 -2.79 -9.10 5.28
C VAL A 149 -4.33 -9.15 5.24
N GLY A 150 -4.89 -10.31 4.89
CA GLY A 150 -6.33 -10.53 4.68
C GLY A 150 -7.22 -9.99 5.79
N PRO A 151 -6.99 -10.34 7.06
CA PRO A 151 -7.80 -9.82 8.17
C PRO A 151 -7.79 -8.30 8.24
N TYR A 152 -6.67 -7.65 7.96
CA TYR A 152 -6.58 -6.20 7.96
C TYR A 152 -7.36 -5.58 6.78
N VAL A 153 -7.15 -6.07 5.56
CA VAL A 153 -7.87 -5.57 4.38
C VAL A 153 -9.37 -5.72 4.56
N ARG A 154 -9.82 -6.83 5.18
CA ARG A 154 -11.23 -7.00 5.55
C ARG A 154 -11.73 -5.84 6.41
N THR A 155 -10.95 -5.36 7.38
CA THR A 155 -11.36 -4.22 8.23
C THR A 155 -11.37 -2.87 7.51
N LEU A 156 -10.68 -2.74 6.39
CA LEU A 156 -10.76 -1.55 5.53
C LEU A 156 -12.11 -1.52 4.76
N VAL A 157 -12.61 -2.70 4.37
CA VAL A 157 -13.83 -2.83 3.56
C VAL A 157 -15.09 -3.02 4.41
N PHE A 158 -15.00 -3.68 5.56
CA PHE A 158 -16.13 -3.98 6.43
C PHE A 158 -15.85 -3.64 7.89
N GLU A 159 -16.88 -3.15 8.58
CA GLU A 159 -16.89 -2.92 10.02
C GLU A 159 -18.21 -3.37 10.60
N GLY A 160 -18.17 -4.30 11.56
CA GLY A 160 -19.41 -4.87 12.13
C GLY A 160 -20.32 -5.55 11.09
N GLY A 161 -19.76 -6.07 10.01
CA GLY A 161 -20.53 -6.66 8.89
C GLY A 161 -21.10 -5.65 7.90
N VAL A 162 -20.93 -4.36 8.14
CA VAL A 162 -21.39 -3.28 7.26
C VAL A 162 -20.27 -2.89 6.30
N ARG A 163 -20.59 -2.72 5.02
CA ARG A 163 -19.62 -2.30 4.00
C ARG A 163 -19.25 -0.83 4.18
N ARG A 164 -17.95 -0.54 4.31
CA ARG A 164 -17.35 0.79 4.42
C ARG A 164 -16.81 1.29 3.08
N ALA A 165 -16.23 0.38 2.28
CA ALA A 165 -15.65 0.72 0.98
C ALA A 165 -16.31 -0.09 -0.13
N ASP A 166 -16.50 0.54 -1.29
CA ASP A 166 -17.11 -0.03 -2.47
C ASP A 166 -16.07 -0.59 -3.44
N VAL A 167 -14.85 -0.02 -3.40
CA VAL A 167 -13.71 -0.41 -4.21
C VAL A 167 -12.42 -0.28 -3.41
N LEU A 168 -11.46 -1.15 -3.68
CA LEU A 168 -10.09 -1.04 -3.19
C LEU A 168 -9.21 -0.43 -4.28
N VAL A 169 -8.35 0.52 -3.92
CA VAL A 169 -7.27 0.99 -4.77
C VAL A 169 -5.95 0.60 -4.12
N ASN A 170 -5.26 -0.38 -4.70
CA ASN A 170 -3.98 -0.86 -4.20
C ASN A 170 -2.83 -0.14 -4.90
N LEU A 171 -2.24 0.83 -4.22
CA LEU A 171 -1.02 1.52 -4.65
C LEU A 171 0.19 0.73 -4.16
N THR A 172 1.08 0.33 -5.07
CA THR A 172 2.20 -0.54 -4.71
C THR A 172 3.47 -0.22 -5.48
N ASN A 173 4.61 -0.49 -4.84
CA ASN A 173 5.91 -0.50 -5.49
C ASN A 173 6.51 -1.90 -5.39
N ASP A 174 6.46 -2.64 -6.49
CA ASP A 174 7.00 -4.00 -6.56
C ASP A 174 8.51 -4.03 -6.92
N GLY A 175 9.18 -2.88 -6.91
CA GLY A 175 10.63 -2.75 -7.13
C GLY A 175 11.49 -3.54 -6.15
N TRP A 176 10.97 -3.81 -4.96
CA TRP A 176 11.59 -4.68 -3.95
C TRP A 176 11.92 -6.09 -4.45
N PHE A 177 11.16 -6.59 -5.41
CA PHE A 177 11.36 -7.93 -5.98
C PHE A 177 12.47 -7.95 -7.04
N GLY A 178 13.09 -6.82 -7.37
CA GLY A 178 14.16 -6.74 -8.37
C GLY A 178 13.72 -7.34 -9.71
N ALA A 179 14.51 -8.26 -10.26
CA ALA A 179 14.19 -8.97 -11.50
C ALA A 179 13.29 -10.21 -11.31
N PHE A 180 12.91 -10.56 -10.07
CA PHE A 180 12.18 -11.80 -9.77
C PHE A 180 10.69 -11.69 -10.12
N ALA A 181 10.33 -12.04 -11.34
CA ALA A 181 8.97 -11.97 -11.86
C ALA A 181 7.93 -12.78 -11.04
N PRO A 182 8.22 -14.01 -10.57
CA PRO A 182 7.24 -14.80 -9.81
C PRO A 182 6.72 -14.10 -8.55
N ALA A 183 7.54 -13.26 -7.88
CA ALA A 183 7.10 -12.52 -6.70
C ALA A 183 6.05 -11.44 -7.05
N ARG A 184 6.20 -10.77 -8.20
CA ARG A 184 5.20 -9.81 -8.69
C ARG A 184 3.88 -10.49 -9.04
N GLU A 185 3.96 -11.65 -9.68
CA GLU A 185 2.78 -12.46 -10.01
C GLU A 185 2.10 -12.97 -8.75
N GLN A 186 2.87 -13.47 -7.77
CA GLN A 186 2.34 -13.89 -6.48
C GLN A 186 1.62 -12.73 -5.75
N HIS A 187 2.21 -11.54 -5.76
CA HIS A 187 1.59 -10.36 -5.15
C HIS A 187 0.28 -9.98 -5.86
N LEU A 188 0.22 -10.08 -7.18
CA LEU A 188 -1.02 -9.92 -7.94
C LEU A 188 -2.05 -11.00 -7.60
N GLN A 189 -1.65 -12.28 -7.51
CA GLN A 189 -2.56 -13.36 -7.14
C GLN A 189 -3.19 -13.14 -5.76
N ILE A 190 -2.42 -12.64 -4.80
CA ILE A 190 -2.95 -12.30 -3.47
C ILE A 190 -4.01 -11.18 -3.59
N ALA A 191 -3.78 -10.16 -4.40
CA ALA A 191 -4.78 -9.12 -4.63
C ALA A 191 -6.08 -9.69 -5.25
N ARG A 192 -5.97 -10.65 -6.18
CA ARG A 192 -7.14 -11.34 -6.74
C ARG A 192 -7.93 -12.10 -5.68
N TRP A 193 -7.24 -12.79 -4.76
CA TRP A 193 -7.90 -13.45 -3.64
C TRP A 193 -8.62 -12.45 -2.73
N ARG A 194 -8.02 -11.27 -2.44
CA ARG A 194 -8.69 -10.22 -1.66
C ARG A 194 -9.98 -9.76 -2.33
N ALA A 195 -9.98 -9.55 -3.65
CA ALA A 195 -11.18 -9.17 -4.38
C ALA A 195 -12.30 -10.21 -4.23
N LEU A 196 -11.96 -11.50 -4.42
CA LEU A 196 -12.90 -12.62 -4.29
C LEU A 196 -13.45 -12.79 -2.87
N GLU A 197 -12.55 -12.81 -1.88
CA GLU A 197 -12.91 -13.00 -0.46
C GLU A 197 -13.84 -11.91 0.08
N LEU A 198 -13.69 -10.69 -0.41
CA LEU A 198 -14.45 -9.54 0.05
C LEU A 198 -15.61 -9.17 -0.91
N ALA A 199 -15.75 -9.89 -2.03
CA ALA A 199 -16.62 -9.51 -3.16
C ALA A 199 -16.49 -8.01 -3.48
N THR A 200 -15.25 -7.51 -3.54
CA THR A 200 -14.96 -6.09 -3.70
C THR A 200 -13.92 -5.91 -4.81
N PRO A 201 -14.24 -5.14 -5.87
CA PRO A 201 -13.32 -4.93 -6.97
C PRO A 201 -12.07 -4.15 -6.51
N ILE A 202 -10.96 -4.37 -7.21
CA ILE A 202 -9.68 -3.71 -6.93
C ILE A 202 -9.16 -3.04 -8.20
N VAL A 203 -8.73 -1.79 -8.08
CA VAL A 203 -7.87 -1.12 -9.06
C VAL A 203 -6.44 -1.15 -8.49
N ARG A 204 -5.53 -1.75 -9.23
CA ARG A 204 -4.13 -1.85 -8.82
C ARG A 204 -3.27 -0.95 -9.68
N ALA A 205 -2.56 -0.03 -9.04
CA ALA A 205 -1.55 0.82 -9.66
C ALA A 205 -0.18 0.44 -9.08
N ALA A 206 0.68 -0.12 -9.90
CA ALA A 206 1.96 -0.67 -9.48
C ALA A 206 3.12 0.04 -10.17
N ASN A 207 4.03 0.60 -9.38
CA ASN A 207 5.34 1.01 -9.86
C ASN A 207 6.21 -0.26 -10.03
N THR A 208 6.74 -0.50 -11.22
CA THR A 208 7.52 -1.70 -11.59
C THR A 208 6.80 -3.05 -11.43
N GLY A 209 5.54 -3.05 -11.06
CA GLY A 209 4.69 -4.21 -10.90
C GLY A 209 3.64 -4.34 -12.01
N ILE A 210 2.60 -5.13 -11.76
CA ILE A 210 1.50 -5.35 -12.69
C ILE A 210 0.33 -4.46 -12.29
N SER A 211 0.01 -3.46 -13.12
CA SER A 211 -1.17 -2.60 -12.97
C SER A 211 -2.36 -3.23 -13.69
N CYS A 212 -3.54 -3.23 -13.07
CA CYS A 212 -4.74 -3.83 -13.65
C CYS A 212 -6.01 -3.44 -12.89
N GLY A 213 -7.17 -3.72 -13.49
CA GLY A 213 -8.44 -3.89 -12.80
C GLY A 213 -8.65 -5.35 -12.38
N ILE A 214 -9.32 -5.57 -11.26
CA ILE A 214 -9.71 -6.89 -10.76
C ILE A 214 -11.18 -6.79 -10.38
N ASP A 215 -12.04 -7.63 -10.96
CA ASP A 215 -13.45 -7.63 -10.60
C ASP A 215 -13.69 -8.30 -9.23
N ALA A 216 -14.91 -8.18 -8.71
CA ALA A 216 -15.28 -8.74 -7.42
C ALA A 216 -15.21 -10.28 -7.35
N MET A 217 -15.04 -10.96 -8.50
CA MET A 217 -14.82 -12.39 -8.61
C MET A 217 -13.33 -12.77 -8.76
N GLY A 218 -12.40 -11.80 -8.59
CA GLY A 218 -10.98 -12.01 -8.71
C GLY A 218 -10.46 -12.17 -10.15
N ARG A 219 -11.28 -11.87 -11.17
CA ARG A 219 -10.88 -11.95 -12.58
C ARG A 219 -10.16 -10.68 -12.99
N LEU A 220 -9.09 -10.84 -13.74
CA LEU A 220 -8.32 -9.70 -14.25
C LEU A 220 -9.09 -8.99 -15.36
N LYS A 221 -9.06 -7.68 -15.30
CA LYS A 221 -9.52 -6.72 -16.31
C LYS A 221 -8.37 -5.82 -16.68
N GLU A 222 -8.16 -5.57 -17.95
CA GLU A 222 -7.14 -4.67 -18.51
C GLU A 222 -5.81 -4.73 -17.74
N VAL A 223 -4.89 -5.54 -18.21
CA VAL A 223 -3.60 -5.78 -17.54
C VAL A 223 -2.49 -5.01 -18.21
N GLY A 224 -1.74 -4.24 -17.45
CA GLY A 224 -0.54 -3.52 -17.88
C GLY A 224 -0.78 -2.53 -19.02
N PRO A 225 0.25 -1.92 -19.57
CA PRO A 225 0.11 -1.22 -20.84
C PRO A 225 -0.25 -2.23 -21.95
N LEU A 226 -1.31 -1.95 -22.70
CA LEU A 226 -1.75 -2.81 -23.80
C LEU A 226 -0.63 -2.99 -24.82
N GLY A 227 -0.38 -4.25 -25.20
CA GLY A 227 0.66 -4.59 -26.18
C GLY A 227 2.08 -4.69 -25.63
N ALA A 228 2.28 -4.49 -24.34
CA ALA A 228 3.60 -4.64 -23.74
C ALA A 228 4.00 -6.12 -23.60
N ALA A 229 5.24 -6.45 -23.99
CA ALA A 229 5.80 -7.79 -23.85
C ALA A 229 5.92 -8.23 -22.37
N SER A 230 6.12 -7.27 -21.48
CA SER A 230 6.16 -7.49 -20.02
C SER A 230 5.38 -6.38 -19.31
N PRO A 231 4.12 -6.62 -18.90
CA PRO A 231 3.29 -5.62 -18.21
C PRO A 231 3.94 -5.08 -16.93
N ALA A 232 4.72 -5.91 -16.24
CA ALA A 232 5.33 -5.54 -14.97
C ALA A 232 6.48 -4.52 -15.06
N LEU A 233 7.09 -4.35 -16.22
CA LEU A 233 8.27 -3.50 -16.42
C LEU A 233 8.08 -2.44 -17.53
N SER A 234 6.84 -2.29 -17.99
CA SER A 234 6.52 -1.34 -19.07
C SER A 234 5.93 -0.06 -18.50
N GLN A 235 6.34 1.07 -19.09
CA GLN A 235 5.72 2.36 -18.80
C GLN A 235 4.44 2.52 -19.61
N GLY A 236 3.40 3.05 -18.98
CA GLY A 236 2.15 3.34 -19.67
C GLY A 236 0.97 3.59 -18.74
N VAL A 237 -0.18 3.79 -19.36
CA VAL A 237 -1.46 4.03 -18.70
C VAL A 237 -2.33 2.79 -18.90
N VAL A 238 -2.97 2.36 -17.82
CA VAL A 238 -4.00 1.31 -17.86
C VAL A 238 -5.33 1.95 -17.52
N THR A 239 -6.31 1.79 -18.41
CA THR A 239 -7.69 2.19 -18.13
C THR A 239 -8.48 0.92 -17.80
N ALA A 240 -8.94 0.82 -16.56
CA ALA A 240 -9.69 -0.33 -16.09
C ALA A 240 -11.13 0.06 -15.69
N SER A 241 -12.11 -0.71 -16.15
CA SER A 241 -13.50 -0.61 -15.72
C SER A 241 -13.79 -1.71 -14.71
N VAL A 242 -14.21 -1.33 -13.51
CA VAL A 242 -14.62 -2.28 -12.48
C VAL A 242 -16.06 -2.03 -12.06
N GLU A 243 -16.82 -3.12 -11.95
CA GLU A 243 -18.21 -3.05 -11.49
C GLU A 243 -18.27 -3.18 -9.98
N LEU A 244 -19.01 -2.29 -9.32
CA LEU A 244 -19.23 -2.37 -7.87
C LEU A 244 -20.14 -3.58 -7.56
N SER A 245 -19.83 -4.28 -6.47
CA SER A 245 -20.57 -5.46 -6.05
C SER A 245 -21.34 -5.18 -4.74
N PRO A 246 -22.65 -5.45 -4.70
CA PRO A 246 -23.42 -5.38 -3.48
C PRO A 246 -23.25 -6.62 -2.58
N GLN A 247 -22.60 -7.66 -3.08
CA GLN A 247 -22.47 -8.93 -2.39
C GLN A 247 -21.60 -8.83 -1.13
N VAL A 248 -21.96 -9.61 -0.11
CA VAL A 248 -21.19 -9.76 1.14
C VAL A 248 -20.93 -11.24 1.34
N THR A 249 -19.67 -11.63 1.25
CA THR A 249 -19.25 -13.03 1.39
C THR A 249 -19.33 -13.51 2.85
N ILE A 250 -19.26 -14.83 3.05
CA ILE A 250 -19.13 -15.42 4.39
C ILE A 250 -17.87 -14.90 5.06
N TYR A 251 -16.72 -14.88 4.35
CA TYR A 251 -15.47 -14.35 4.89
C TYR A 251 -15.59 -12.88 5.31
N ALA A 252 -16.27 -12.04 4.53
CA ALA A 252 -16.51 -10.65 4.88
C ALA A 252 -17.27 -10.51 6.22
N LYS A 253 -18.20 -11.43 6.51
CA LYS A 253 -18.97 -11.44 7.77
C LYS A 253 -18.17 -11.96 8.96
N VAL A 254 -17.56 -13.14 8.82
CA VAL A 254 -17.00 -13.88 9.95
C VAL A 254 -15.46 -13.91 10.00
N GLY A 255 -14.77 -13.52 8.90
CA GLY A 255 -13.30 -13.57 8.83
C GLY A 255 -12.77 -15.01 8.79
N ASP A 256 -11.62 -15.25 9.43
CA ASP A 256 -10.85 -16.50 9.39
C ASP A 256 -11.41 -17.60 10.32
N VAL A 257 -12.70 -17.59 10.63
CA VAL A 257 -13.30 -18.58 11.56
C VAL A 257 -13.04 -20.02 11.12
N ALA A 258 -13.09 -20.30 9.81
CA ALA A 258 -12.80 -21.63 9.28
C ALA A 258 -11.35 -22.07 9.59
N GLY A 259 -10.39 -21.18 9.43
CA GLY A 259 -8.97 -21.43 9.77
C GLY A 259 -8.78 -21.69 11.27
N TRP A 260 -9.44 -20.90 12.12
CA TRP A 260 -9.40 -21.11 13.56
C TRP A 260 -10.04 -22.42 13.99
N LEU A 261 -11.17 -22.81 13.38
CA LEU A 261 -11.81 -24.10 13.64
C LEU A 261 -10.89 -25.25 13.21
N CYS A 262 -10.28 -25.21 12.04
CA CYS A 262 -9.32 -26.22 11.60
C CYS A 262 -8.13 -26.33 12.56
N THR A 263 -7.59 -25.21 13.02
CA THR A 263 -6.49 -25.18 13.99
C THR A 263 -6.92 -25.79 15.33
N ALA A 264 -8.11 -25.43 15.82
CA ALA A 264 -8.65 -25.96 17.06
C ALA A 264 -8.91 -27.48 17.03
N LEU A 265 -9.24 -28.02 15.87
CA LEU A 265 -9.41 -29.46 15.67
C LEU A 265 -8.07 -30.20 15.50
N LEU A 266 -7.09 -29.57 14.86
CA LEU A 266 -5.78 -30.16 14.61
C LEU A 266 -4.96 -30.35 15.89
N LEU A 267 -4.95 -29.40 16.79
CA LEU A 267 -4.17 -29.44 18.04
C LEU A 267 -4.49 -30.67 18.91
N PRO A 268 -5.76 -30.99 19.21
CA PRO A 268 -6.09 -32.22 19.92
C PRO A 268 -5.70 -33.50 19.16
N ALA A 269 -5.89 -33.50 17.83
CA ALA A 269 -5.54 -34.66 16.99
C ALA A 269 -4.04 -34.96 17.02
N LEU A 270 -3.17 -33.95 17.08
CA LEU A 270 -1.73 -34.10 17.23
C LEU A 270 -1.32 -34.54 18.65
N ALA A 271 -2.10 -34.20 19.67
CA ALA A 271 -1.81 -34.56 21.05
C ALA A 271 -2.17 -36.03 21.39
N VAL A 272 -3.18 -36.61 20.73
CA VAL A 272 -3.65 -37.99 20.99
C VAL A 272 -2.58 -39.05 20.77
N PRO A 273 -1.70 -39.04 19.73
CA PRO A 273 -0.65 -40.04 19.57
C PRO A 273 0.41 -40.06 20.67
N SER A 274 0.66 -38.90 21.30
CA SER A 274 1.66 -38.81 22.38
C SER A 274 1.19 -39.47 23.69
N LEU A 275 -0.11 -39.57 23.89
CA LEU A 275 -0.70 -40.25 25.05
C LEU A 275 -0.74 -41.78 24.90
N ARG A 276 -0.64 -42.32 23.68
CA ARG A 276 -0.66 -43.77 23.45
C ARG A 276 0.70 -44.48 23.57
N LYS A 277 1.80 -43.74 23.69
CA LYS A 277 3.17 -44.32 23.81
C LYS A 277 3.69 -44.24 25.27
N ARG A 278 2.99 -44.83 26.22
CA ARG A 278 3.66 -45.30 27.44
C ARG A 278 3.65 -46.83 27.42
N PRO A 279 4.79 -47.52 27.17
CA PRO A 279 4.89 -48.94 27.40
C PRO A 279 4.72 -49.14 28.91
N ARG A 280 3.81 -50.00 29.31
CA ARG A 280 3.80 -50.57 30.66
C ARG A 280 4.99 -51.51 30.75
N THR A 281 6.00 -51.16 31.51
CA THR A 281 6.97 -52.09 32.11
C THR A 281 6.38 -52.62 33.36
#